data_a9c4a944dce10af4e26637b9cfd6db71
#
_entry.id   a9c4a944dce10af4e26637b9cfd6db71
#
_cell.length_a   1.000
_cell.length_b   1.000
_cell.length_c   1.000
_cell.angle_alpha   90.00
_cell.angle_beta   90.00
_cell.angle_gamma   90.00
#
_symmetry.space_group_name_H-M   'P 1'
#
loop_
_entity.id
_entity.type
_entity.pdbx_description
1 polymer ?
#
loop_
_entity_poly.entity_id
_entity_poly.type
_entity_poly.pdbx_seq_one_letter_code
_entity_poly.pdbx_strand_id
1 'polypeptide(L)' 'MEPFFIEIYPDKDDERKTISHQGEEFILVLKGELMVVYGRETYYLKAGETIYYNSIVPHYVGAHGDDPAQLLAVTYTP' A
#
# COMPACT_ATOMS: atom_id res chain seq x y z
N MET A 1 10.36 -12.75 -6.70
CA MET A 1 8.96 -12.48 -6.32
C MET A 1 8.74 -12.91 -4.89
N GLU A 2 8.39 -11.96 -4.03
CA GLU A 2 8.24 -12.25 -2.61
C GLU A 2 6.88 -11.80 -2.12
N PRO A 3 6.07 -12.71 -1.54
CA PRO A 3 4.80 -12.36 -0.94
C PRO A 3 4.96 -11.99 0.53
N PHE A 4 4.20 -11.00 0.97
CA PHE A 4 4.17 -10.56 2.36
C PHE A 4 2.74 -10.38 2.82
N PHE A 5 2.42 -10.92 3.98
CA PHE A 5 1.21 -10.54 4.69
C PHE A 5 1.55 -9.38 5.62
N ILE A 6 0.82 -8.29 5.49
CA ILE A 6 1.11 -7.07 6.23
C ILE A 6 -0.16 -6.57 6.91
N GLU A 7 -0.02 -6.19 8.18
CA GLU A 7 -1.07 -5.48 8.90
C GLU A 7 -0.58 -4.06 9.16
N ILE A 8 -1.36 -3.08 8.76
CA ILE A 8 -1.03 -1.67 8.91
C ILE A 8 -2.03 -1.03 9.87
N TYR A 9 -1.50 -0.35 10.88
CA TYR A 9 -2.31 0.39 11.84
C TYR A 9 -2.47 1.84 11.39
N PRO A 10 -3.60 2.48 11.71
CA PRO A 10 -3.79 3.87 11.34
C PRO A 10 -2.72 4.76 11.94
N ASP A 11 -2.16 5.65 11.12
CA ASP A 11 -1.20 6.64 11.57
C ASP A 11 -1.93 7.78 12.26
N LYS A 12 -1.54 8.06 13.49
CA LYS A 12 -2.10 9.17 14.25
C LYS A 12 -1.45 10.50 13.91
N ASP A 13 -0.27 10.45 13.35
CA ASP A 13 0.48 11.61 12.93
C ASP A 13 0.49 11.70 11.41
N ASP A 14 0.31 12.88 10.87
CA ASP A 14 0.28 13.14 9.43
C ASP A 14 1.64 12.94 8.75
N GLU A 15 2.47 12.06 9.28
CA GLU A 15 3.77 11.79 8.71
C GLU A 15 3.69 10.77 7.58
N ARG A 16 3.12 11.18 6.47
CA ARG A 16 3.07 10.36 5.27
C ARG A 16 4.35 10.55 4.49
N LYS A 17 5.30 9.65 4.72
CA LYS A 17 6.56 9.68 3.98
C LYS A 17 6.48 8.74 2.81
N THR A 18 6.60 9.28 1.61
CA THR A 18 6.69 8.45 0.42
C THR A 18 8.06 7.82 0.34
N ILE A 19 8.10 6.61 -0.22
CA ILE A 19 9.34 5.90 -0.51
C ILE A 19 9.39 5.59 -2.01
N SER A 20 10.59 5.34 -2.49
CA SER A 20 10.83 4.97 -3.88
C SER A 20 11.92 3.91 -3.92
N HIS A 21 11.71 2.86 -4.68
CA HIS A 21 12.70 1.80 -4.86
C HIS A 21 12.48 1.08 -6.19
N GLN A 22 13.50 0.34 -6.62
CA GLN A 22 13.36 -0.47 -7.83
C GLN A 22 12.38 -1.61 -7.61
N GLY A 23 11.70 -1.98 -8.69
CA GLY A 23 10.81 -3.12 -8.68
C GLY A 23 9.36 -2.75 -8.87
N GLU A 24 8.53 -3.75 -8.69
CA GLU A 24 7.09 -3.63 -8.86
C GLU A 24 6.40 -4.22 -7.65
N GLU A 25 5.21 -3.71 -7.34
CA GLU A 25 4.39 -4.20 -6.24
C GLU A 25 2.97 -4.50 -6.71
N PHE A 26 2.44 -5.61 -6.21
CA PHE A 26 1.04 -5.96 -6.31
C PHE A 26 0.47 -6.04 -4.90
N ILE A 27 -0.68 -5.41 -4.67
CA ILE A 27 -1.34 -5.42 -3.36
C ILE A 27 -2.77 -5.90 -3.53
N LEU A 28 -3.17 -6.85 -2.67
CA LEU A 28 -4.55 -7.28 -2.50
C LEU A 28 -4.99 -6.92 -1.09
N VAL A 29 -6.04 -6.15 -0.95
CA VAL A 29 -6.58 -5.78 0.35
C VAL A 29 -7.43 -6.94 0.87
N LEU A 30 -7.09 -7.43 2.06
CA LEU A 30 -7.78 -8.56 2.69
C LEU A 30 -8.82 -8.11 3.70
N LYS A 31 -8.54 -7.02 4.43
CA LYS A 31 -9.44 -6.51 5.47
C LYS A 31 -9.19 -5.02 5.65
N GLY A 32 -10.24 -4.28 5.93
CA GLY A 32 -10.15 -2.84 6.14
C GLY A 32 -10.07 -2.07 4.84
N GLU A 33 -9.50 -0.91 4.91
CA GLU A 33 -9.40 0.00 3.78
C GLU A 33 -8.00 0.60 3.71
N LEU A 34 -7.42 0.63 2.51
CA LEU A 34 -6.10 1.21 2.29
C LEU A 34 -6.21 2.55 1.60
N MET A 35 -5.26 3.42 1.92
CA MET A 35 -4.97 4.61 1.14
C MET A 35 -3.61 4.44 0.50
N VAL A 36 -3.56 4.54 -0.83
CA VAL A 36 -2.31 4.44 -1.58
C VAL A 36 -2.08 5.78 -2.27
N VAL A 37 -0.97 6.43 -1.91
CA VAL A 37 -0.51 7.64 -2.60
C VAL A 37 0.54 7.20 -3.60
N TYR A 38 0.34 7.51 -4.86
CA TYR A 38 1.24 7.13 -5.93
C TYR A 38 1.53 8.36 -6.79
N GLY A 39 2.74 8.89 -6.68
CA GLY A 39 3.07 10.16 -7.28
C GLY A 39 2.14 11.25 -6.78
N ARG A 40 1.34 11.82 -7.66
CA ARG A 40 0.38 12.86 -7.33
C ARG A 40 -1.05 12.32 -7.15
N GLU A 41 -1.25 11.01 -7.33
CA GLU A 41 -2.56 10.40 -7.26
C GLU A 41 -2.77 9.73 -5.91
N THR A 42 -4.00 9.71 -5.45
CA THR A 42 -4.38 9.01 -4.22
C THR A 42 -5.52 8.05 -4.55
N TYR A 43 -5.36 6.80 -4.14
CA TYR A 43 -6.34 5.75 -4.36
C TYR A 43 -6.79 5.19 -3.03
N TYR A 44 -8.08 4.87 -2.92
CA TYR A 44 -8.65 4.22 -1.75
C TYR A 44 -9.15 2.85 -2.15
N LEU A 45 -8.69 1.83 -1.43
CA LEU A 45 -8.96 0.44 -1.77
C LEU A 45 -9.64 -0.26 -0.61
N LYS A 46 -10.71 -0.98 -0.93
CA LYS A 46 -11.46 -1.78 0.04
C LYS A 46 -11.06 -3.24 -0.07
N ALA A 47 -11.47 -4.04 0.92
CA ALA A 47 -11.22 -5.47 0.91
C ALA A 47 -11.67 -6.10 -0.42
N GLY A 48 -10.81 -6.93 -0.98
CA GLY A 48 -11.03 -7.57 -2.28
C GLY A 48 -10.50 -6.79 -3.47
N GLU A 49 -10.12 -5.54 -3.28
CA GLU A 49 -9.58 -4.72 -4.36
C GLU A 49 -8.07 -4.83 -4.43
N THR A 50 -7.53 -4.59 -5.62
CA THR A 50 -6.10 -4.74 -5.89
C THR A 50 -5.52 -3.50 -6.53
N ILE A 51 -4.20 -3.33 -6.39
CA ILE A 51 -3.44 -2.32 -7.12
C ILE A 51 -2.09 -2.91 -7.51
N TYR A 52 -1.61 -2.51 -8.67
CA TYR A 52 -0.30 -2.91 -9.16
C TYR A 52 0.42 -1.68 -9.69
N TYR A 53 1.68 -1.50 -9.29
CA TYR A 53 2.43 -0.31 -9.71
C TYR A 53 3.93 -0.55 -9.73
N ASN A 54 4.62 0.31 -10.47
CA ASN A 54 6.07 0.37 -10.48
C ASN A 54 6.53 1.20 -9.28
N SER A 55 7.36 0.60 -8.43
CA SER A 55 7.76 1.18 -7.15
C SER A 55 8.77 2.31 -7.27
N ILE A 56 9.28 2.60 -8.46
CA ILE A 56 10.22 3.70 -8.66
C ILE A 56 9.54 5.06 -8.47
N VAL A 57 8.24 5.15 -8.71
CA VAL A 57 7.48 6.37 -8.44
C VAL A 57 7.27 6.48 -6.94
N PRO A 58 7.52 7.64 -6.33
CA PRO A 58 7.31 7.80 -4.90
C PRO A 58 5.89 7.42 -4.48
N HIS A 59 5.79 6.59 -3.44
CA HIS A 59 4.51 6.05 -3.03
C HIS A 59 4.44 5.87 -1.52
N TYR A 60 3.20 5.78 -1.02
CA TYR A 60 2.91 5.54 0.39
C TYR A 60 1.67 4.65 0.49
N VAL A 61 1.71 3.68 1.38
CA VAL A 61 0.57 2.80 1.64
C VAL A 61 0.24 2.89 3.13
N GLY A 62 -0.99 3.22 3.44
CA GLY A 62 -1.45 3.35 4.82
C GLY A 62 -2.85 2.82 5.02
N ALA A 63 -3.25 2.64 6.27
CA ALA A 63 -4.62 2.30 6.61
C ALA A 63 -5.47 3.56 6.52
N HIS A 64 -6.65 3.43 5.89
CA HIS A 64 -7.59 4.53 5.79
C HIS A 64 -8.73 4.32 6.80
N GLY A 65 -8.99 5.35 7.60
CA GLY A 65 -9.99 5.27 8.65
C GLY A 65 -9.38 4.94 10.01
N ASP A 66 -10.20 4.45 10.91
CA ASP A 66 -9.79 4.22 12.30
C ASP A 66 -9.34 2.79 12.60
N ASP A 67 -9.58 1.87 11.68
CA ASP A 67 -9.28 0.46 11.87
C ASP A 67 -8.01 0.03 11.14
N PRO A 68 -7.30 -0.98 11.66
CA PRO A 68 -6.18 -1.55 10.93
C PRO A 68 -6.61 -2.17 9.61
N ALA A 69 -5.72 -2.19 8.64
CA ALA A 69 -5.93 -2.83 7.36
C ALA A 69 -4.99 -4.02 7.23
N GLN A 70 -5.45 -5.07 6.56
CA GLN A 70 -4.65 -6.25 6.25
C GLN A 70 -4.54 -6.40 4.75
N LEU A 71 -3.35 -6.70 4.28
CA LEU A 71 -3.10 -6.84 2.85
C LEU A 71 -2.09 -7.93 2.57
N LEU A 72 -2.17 -8.44 1.37
CA LEU A 72 -1.13 -9.29 0.79
C LEU A 72 -0.40 -8.44 -0.24
N ALA A 73 0.90 -8.29 -0.03
CA ALA A 73 1.76 -7.58 -0.98
C ALA A 73 2.70 -8.58 -1.64
N VAL A 74 2.87 -8.46 -2.94
CA VAL A 74 3.84 -9.24 -3.69
C VAL A 74 4.80 -8.27 -4.34
N THR A 75 6.08 -8.39 -4.02
CA THR A 75 7.10 -7.52 -4.59
C THR A 75 7.97 -8.30 -5.56
N TYR A 76 8.38 -7.66 -6.63
CA TYR A 76 9.31 -8.18 -7.60
C TYR A 76 10.42 -7.17 -7.82
N THR A 77 11.66 -7.58 -7.55
CA THR A 77 12.83 -6.74 -7.81
C THR A 77 13.69 -7.46 -8.84
N PRO A 78 13.88 -6.88 -10.02
CA PRO A 78 14.68 -7.52 -11.06
C PRO A 78 16.16 -7.60 -10.71
#